data_b7e58244ecb5a3ca4a83788d3dd32b70
#
_entry.id   b7e58244ecb5a3ca4a83788d3dd32b70
#
_cell.length_a   1.000
_cell.length_b   1.000
_cell.length_c   1.000
_cell.angle_alpha   90.00
_cell.angle_beta   90.00
_cell.angle_gamma   90.00
#
_symmetry.space_group_name_H-M   'P 1'
#
loop_
_entity.id
_entity.type
_entity.pdbx_description
1 polymer ?
#
loop_
_entity_poly.entity_id
_entity_poly.type
_entity_poly.pdbx_seq_one_letter_code
_entity_poly.pdbx_strand_id
1 'polypeptide(L)'
;MDNKNFQSKTGFNLENTYLTLPNIFFSEQNPKGSKNPKLIKFNTSLAEELGLNEEVLNSDFGLNIFAGNETFPGIVPIAQAYAGHQFGHFTMLGDGRALLLGEHVTKDSKRYDVQLKGSGRTIYSRGGDGKAALAPMLREYIISEGMHGLGIPTTRILAVVNTGEEVLRERFEQGAILTRIASSHIRVGTFAYAAQWGTLEDLKSLADYTIKRHFPNIAKSENKYILFLEEVINRQAELIVKWQSVGFIHGVMNTDNMVISGETIDYGPCAFMDTYDTNTVFSSIDYAGRYAYGNQPNMALWNLARFSEALLPLLNPNLDEAVNIAKKSISNFSKLYKKYWFNKMRAKLGLFTEKENDELLIEGLLSTMQKYEADFTNTFVSLTLNKFEDEKVFSSDEFKTWYALWQNRLKEENRPQEEVRNLMMNNNPYIIPRNHLVEKALKNAEKGDFTFMDNLLEALKNPYSYSKDLEKYTKLPEKSDTPYVTYCGT
;
A
#
# COMPACT_ATOMS: atom_id res chain seq x y z
N MET A 1 8.00 -28.66 19.75
CA MET A 1 9.29 -28.28 19.12
C MET A 1 9.78 -27.06 19.88
N ASP A 2 11.06 -26.96 20.23
CA ASP A 2 11.58 -25.73 20.83
C ASP A 2 11.82 -24.65 19.76
N ASN A 3 12.03 -23.40 20.20
CA ASN A 3 12.17 -22.25 19.28
C ASN A 3 13.36 -22.41 18.31
N LYS A 4 14.51 -22.96 18.75
CA LYS A 4 15.70 -23.14 17.91
C LYS A 4 15.46 -24.16 16.78
N ASN A 5 14.82 -25.27 17.10
CA ASN A 5 14.47 -26.30 16.12
C ASN A 5 13.41 -25.76 15.13
N PHE A 6 12.43 -24.97 15.62
CA PHE A 6 11.44 -24.34 14.78
C PHE A 6 12.10 -23.35 13.79
N GLN A 7 12.95 -22.47 14.30
CA GLN A 7 13.70 -21.50 13.49
C GLN A 7 14.58 -22.19 12.43
N SER A 8 15.34 -23.22 12.84
CA SER A 8 16.19 -23.99 11.91
C SER A 8 15.38 -24.66 10.81
N LYS A 9 14.17 -25.14 11.13
CA LYS A 9 13.29 -25.83 10.18
C LYS A 9 12.62 -24.86 9.21
N THR A 10 12.09 -23.74 9.70
CA THR A 10 11.24 -22.82 8.92
C THR A 10 11.99 -21.63 8.33
N GLY A 11 13.13 -21.27 8.88
CA GLY A 11 13.84 -20.03 8.59
C GLY A 11 13.30 -18.81 9.35
N PHE A 12 12.14 -18.90 10.01
CA PHE A 12 11.62 -17.80 10.81
C PHE A 12 12.48 -17.53 12.05
N ASN A 13 13.04 -16.35 12.16
CA ASN A 13 13.73 -15.82 13.32
C ASN A 13 12.84 -14.77 13.98
N LEU A 14 11.90 -15.20 14.85
CA LEU A 14 10.88 -14.32 15.40
C LEU A 14 11.27 -13.75 16.76
N GLU A 15 10.91 -12.48 16.93
CA GLU A 15 10.99 -11.74 18.18
C GLU A 15 9.62 -11.10 18.50
N ASN A 16 9.43 -10.64 19.75
CA ASN A 16 8.25 -9.90 20.19
C ASN A 16 8.65 -8.55 20.77
N THR A 17 9.30 -7.70 19.97
CA THR A 17 9.76 -6.41 20.49
C THR A 17 8.61 -5.45 20.78
N TYR A 18 7.46 -5.61 20.09
CA TYR A 18 6.25 -4.81 20.37
C TYR A 18 5.72 -5.00 21.80
N LEU A 19 5.93 -6.17 22.41
CA LEU A 19 5.59 -6.42 23.83
C LEU A 19 6.42 -5.61 24.82
N THR A 20 7.47 -4.92 24.40
CA THR A 20 8.20 -3.96 25.27
C THR A 20 7.48 -2.64 25.45
N LEU A 21 6.45 -2.38 24.63
CA LEU A 21 5.58 -1.22 24.79
C LEU A 21 4.61 -1.43 25.97
N PRO A 22 4.07 -0.33 26.55
CA PRO A 22 3.01 -0.42 27.56
C PRO A 22 1.80 -1.23 27.08
N ASN A 23 1.18 -1.96 28.01
CA ASN A 23 0.06 -2.89 27.73
C ASN A 23 -1.17 -2.22 27.11
N ILE A 24 -1.26 -0.89 27.14
CA ILE A 24 -2.32 -0.15 26.46
C ILE A 24 -2.29 -0.36 24.93
N PHE A 25 -1.14 -0.70 24.33
CA PHE A 25 -0.96 -0.81 22.89
C PHE A 25 -1.35 -2.16 22.29
N PHE A 26 -1.64 -3.17 23.10
CA PHE A 26 -1.96 -4.51 22.60
C PHE A 26 -2.78 -5.31 23.58
N SER A 27 -3.33 -6.41 23.08
CA SER A 27 -3.93 -7.48 23.88
C SER A 27 -3.38 -8.82 23.39
N GLU A 28 -2.88 -9.62 24.31
CA GLU A 28 -2.43 -10.99 24.04
C GLU A 28 -3.61 -11.87 23.66
N GLN A 29 -3.49 -12.58 22.57
CA GLN A 29 -4.54 -13.47 22.09
C GLN A 29 -4.01 -14.47 21.06
N ASN A 30 -4.36 -15.74 21.21
CA ASN A 30 -4.07 -16.75 20.22
C ASN A 30 -5.06 -16.72 19.04
N PRO A 31 -4.63 -17.09 17.82
CA PRO A 31 -5.53 -17.34 16.71
C PRO A 31 -6.57 -18.41 17.05
N LYS A 32 -7.75 -18.31 16.45
CA LYS A 32 -8.82 -19.27 16.68
C LYS A 32 -8.59 -20.61 15.98
N GLY A 33 -7.76 -20.63 14.95
CA GLY A 33 -7.55 -21.79 14.09
C GLY A 33 -8.69 -22.05 13.10
N SER A 34 -8.43 -22.95 12.16
CA SER A 34 -9.34 -23.36 11.08
C SER A 34 -9.57 -24.86 11.11
N LYS A 35 -10.82 -25.32 10.87
CA LYS A 35 -11.18 -26.73 10.99
C LYS A 35 -10.67 -27.59 9.83
N ASN A 36 -10.70 -27.07 8.62
CA ASN A 36 -10.33 -27.81 7.41
C ASN A 36 -9.58 -26.89 6.44
N PRO A 37 -8.39 -26.42 6.84
CA PRO A 37 -7.65 -25.42 6.07
C PRO A 37 -7.10 -26.03 4.77
N LYS A 38 -7.01 -25.17 3.74
CA LYS A 38 -6.35 -25.49 2.48
C LYS A 38 -5.49 -24.30 2.05
N LEU A 39 -4.22 -24.55 1.77
CA LEU A 39 -3.33 -23.53 1.24
C LEU A 39 -3.76 -23.18 -0.20
N ILE A 40 -4.12 -21.92 -0.42
CA ILE A 40 -4.58 -21.41 -1.72
C ILE A 40 -3.42 -20.78 -2.47
N LYS A 41 -2.64 -19.95 -1.78
CA LYS A 41 -1.44 -19.30 -2.34
C LYS A 41 -0.32 -19.27 -1.32
N PHE A 42 0.87 -19.49 -1.80
CA PHE A 42 2.13 -19.28 -1.09
C PHE A 42 3.07 -18.46 -1.98
N ASN A 43 3.65 -17.40 -1.42
CA ASN A 43 4.52 -16.48 -2.14
C ASN A 43 5.98 -16.92 -2.01
N THR A 44 6.42 -17.77 -2.91
CA THR A 44 7.77 -18.32 -2.95
C THR A 44 8.84 -17.22 -3.03
N SER A 45 8.66 -16.22 -3.88
CA SER A 45 9.64 -15.14 -4.03
C SER A 45 9.80 -14.32 -2.75
N LEU A 46 8.69 -14.03 -2.05
CA LEU A 46 8.74 -13.36 -0.76
C LEU A 46 9.38 -14.24 0.32
N ALA A 47 9.09 -15.54 0.32
CA ALA A 47 9.72 -16.48 1.26
C ALA A 47 11.25 -16.52 1.07
N GLU A 48 11.72 -16.53 -0.18
CA GLU A 48 13.13 -16.47 -0.53
C GLU A 48 13.77 -15.15 -0.06
N GLU A 49 13.15 -14.00 -0.34
CA GLU A 49 13.60 -12.67 0.11
C GLU A 49 13.74 -12.59 1.64
N LEU A 50 12.84 -13.24 2.37
CA LEU A 50 12.87 -13.31 3.83
C LEU A 50 13.84 -14.36 4.37
N GLY A 51 14.41 -15.22 3.53
CA GLY A 51 15.29 -16.31 3.93
C GLY A 51 14.56 -17.47 4.62
N LEU A 52 13.28 -17.67 4.29
CA LEU A 52 12.43 -18.73 4.82
C LEU A 52 12.62 -20.03 4.02
N ASN A 53 12.29 -21.15 4.66
CA ASN A 53 12.32 -22.47 4.03
C ASN A 53 11.00 -22.75 3.31
N GLU A 54 10.98 -22.53 1.99
CA GLU A 54 9.81 -22.73 1.14
C GLU A 54 9.23 -24.13 1.25
N GLU A 55 10.06 -25.16 1.13
CA GLU A 55 9.62 -26.56 1.13
C GLU A 55 8.82 -26.90 2.40
N VAL A 56 9.31 -26.45 3.54
CA VAL A 56 8.66 -26.67 4.85
C VAL A 56 7.38 -25.84 4.98
N LEU A 57 7.41 -24.57 4.55
CA LEU A 57 6.27 -23.67 4.70
C LEU A 57 5.17 -23.92 3.67
N ASN A 58 5.47 -24.51 2.53
CA ASN A 58 4.49 -24.93 1.52
C ASN A 58 3.98 -26.37 1.74
N SER A 59 4.08 -26.87 2.96
CA SER A 59 3.58 -28.19 3.38
C SER A 59 2.47 -28.09 4.41
N ASP A 60 1.91 -29.22 4.84
CA ASP A 60 0.90 -29.29 5.92
C ASP A 60 1.38 -28.63 7.22
N PHE A 61 2.69 -28.65 7.47
CA PHE A 61 3.26 -27.97 8.63
C PHE A 61 3.10 -26.45 8.54
N GLY A 62 3.46 -25.84 7.41
CA GLY A 62 3.28 -24.40 7.18
C GLY A 62 1.79 -24.02 7.08
N LEU A 63 0.96 -24.88 6.47
CA LEU A 63 -0.48 -24.70 6.40
C LEU A 63 -1.09 -24.53 7.81
N ASN A 64 -0.70 -25.34 8.79
CA ASN A 64 -1.23 -25.23 10.15
C ASN A 64 -0.84 -23.91 10.83
N ILE A 65 0.36 -23.38 10.55
CA ILE A 65 0.78 -22.06 11.03
C ILE A 65 -0.07 -20.96 10.40
N PHE A 66 -0.18 -20.95 9.07
CA PHE A 66 -0.90 -19.92 8.33
C PHE A 66 -2.43 -19.99 8.55
N ALA A 67 -2.94 -21.14 8.93
CA ALA A 67 -4.33 -21.34 9.35
C ALA A 67 -4.60 -20.92 10.81
N GLY A 68 -3.56 -20.57 11.57
CA GLY A 68 -3.67 -20.24 12.99
C GLY A 68 -3.92 -21.45 13.89
N ASN A 69 -3.70 -22.69 13.42
CA ASN A 69 -3.85 -23.93 14.18
C ASN A 69 -2.64 -24.17 15.08
N GLU A 70 -1.47 -23.70 14.67
CA GLU A 70 -0.24 -23.73 15.46
C GLU A 70 0.34 -22.33 15.61
N THR A 71 0.95 -22.08 16.76
CA THR A 71 1.66 -20.83 17.05
C THR A 71 3.17 -21.08 17.09
N PHE A 72 3.93 -20.02 16.93
CA PHE A 72 5.38 -20.09 17.00
C PHE A 72 5.84 -20.31 18.44
N PRO A 73 6.71 -21.27 18.72
CA PRO A 73 7.18 -21.55 20.08
C PRO A 73 7.86 -20.33 20.71
N GLY A 74 7.42 -19.96 21.93
CA GLY A 74 7.98 -18.84 22.68
C GLY A 74 7.55 -17.44 22.15
N ILE A 75 6.63 -17.39 21.21
CA ILE A 75 6.05 -16.16 20.69
C ILE A 75 4.64 -15.98 21.22
N VAL A 76 4.29 -14.76 21.59
CA VAL A 76 2.97 -14.39 22.09
C VAL A 76 2.25 -13.57 21.02
N PRO A 77 1.24 -14.11 20.34
CA PRO A 77 0.46 -13.35 19.37
C PRO A 77 -0.36 -12.25 20.05
N ILE A 78 -0.46 -11.10 19.40
CA ILE A 78 -1.16 -9.93 19.93
C ILE A 78 -2.07 -9.30 18.90
N ALA A 79 -3.18 -8.71 19.37
CA ALA A 79 -3.97 -7.73 18.63
C ALA A 79 -3.51 -6.33 19.01
N GLN A 80 -3.15 -5.49 18.05
CA GLN A 80 -2.65 -4.14 18.29
C GLN A 80 -3.80 -3.14 18.44
N ALA A 81 -3.63 -2.19 19.39
CA ALA A 81 -4.56 -1.09 19.62
C ALA A 81 -4.21 0.08 18.70
N TYR A 82 -5.21 0.68 18.09
CA TYR A 82 -5.10 1.95 17.35
C TYR A 82 -6.48 2.60 17.23
N ALA A 83 -6.51 3.87 16.86
CA ALA A 83 -7.70 4.60 16.49
C ALA A 83 -7.69 4.92 14.99
N GLY A 84 -8.78 5.45 14.48
CA GLY A 84 -8.86 5.92 13.11
C GLY A 84 -9.81 7.09 12.99
N HIS A 85 -9.54 7.97 12.01
CA HIS A 85 -10.48 9.02 11.62
C HIS A 85 -11.23 8.54 10.38
N GLN A 86 -12.22 7.66 10.60
CA GLN A 86 -13.00 7.05 9.52
C GLN A 86 -13.90 8.09 8.89
N PHE A 87 -13.65 8.47 7.64
CA PHE A 87 -14.28 9.59 6.95
C PHE A 87 -14.27 10.90 7.76
N GLY A 88 -13.21 11.11 8.57
CA GLY A 88 -13.04 12.27 9.45
C GLY A 88 -13.58 12.10 10.87
N HIS A 89 -14.32 11.03 11.17
CA HIS A 89 -14.85 10.74 12.50
C HIS A 89 -13.88 9.89 13.31
N PHE A 90 -13.42 10.42 14.45
CA PHE A 90 -12.52 9.73 15.33
C PHE A 90 -13.18 8.52 16.00
N THR A 91 -12.59 7.36 15.85
CA THR A 91 -13.14 6.08 16.30
C THR A 91 -12.05 5.21 16.90
N MET A 92 -12.32 4.59 18.05
CA MET A 92 -11.46 3.53 18.59
C MET A 92 -11.61 2.28 17.70
N LEU A 93 -10.49 1.77 17.22
CA LEU A 93 -10.43 0.62 16.33
C LEU A 93 -9.59 -0.50 16.96
N GLY A 94 -8.47 -0.83 16.36
CA GLY A 94 -7.58 -1.92 16.71
C GLY A 94 -7.73 -3.10 15.76
N ASP A 95 -6.88 -4.11 15.93
CA ASP A 95 -6.86 -5.31 15.11
C ASP A 95 -8.09 -6.20 15.40
N GLY A 96 -9.25 -5.83 14.87
CA GLY A 96 -10.52 -6.53 15.11
C GLY A 96 -10.62 -7.92 14.47
N ARG A 97 -9.72 -8.25 13.55
CA ARG A 97 -9.65 -9.53 12.84
C ARG A 97 -8.22 -9.94 12.47
N ALA A 98 -7.23 -9.32 13.08
CA ALA A 98 -5.84 -9.59 12.78
C ALA A 98 -5.03 -9.79 14.06
N LEU A 99 -3.96 -10.59 13.97
CA LEU A 99 -3.05 -10.88 15.06
C LEU A 99 -1.61 -10.80 14.57
N LEU A 100 -0.80 -9.95 15.19
CA LEU A 100 0.65 -9.96 15.01
C LEU A 100 1.20 -11.22 15.70
N LEU A 101 1.77 -12.13 14.91
CA LEU A 101 2.39 -13.36 15.42
C LEU A 101 3.78 -13.08 15.99
N GLY A 102 4.46 -12.08 15.50
CA GLY A 102 5.82 -11.70 15.90
C GLY A 102 6.50 -10.91 14.79
N GLU A 103 7.78 -10.62 15.01
CA GLU A 103 8.60 -9.83 14.12
C GLU A 103 9.76 -10.70 13.61
N HIS A 104 9.74 -11.03 12.32
CA HIS A 104 10.82 -11.78 11.68
C HIS A 104 12.04 -10.89 11.44
N VAL A 105 13.21 -11.34 11.84
CA VAL A 105 14.49 -10.68 11.60
C VAL A 105 15.27 -11.48 10.56
N THR A 106 15.48 -10.88 9.39
CA THR A 106 16.24 -11.50 8.30
C THR A 106 17.74 -11.54 8.59
N LYS A 107 18.51 -12.29 7.77
CA LYS A 107 19.95 -12.40 7.91
C LYS A 107 20.69 -11.06 7.76
N ASP A 108 20.14 -10.13 6.97
CA ASP A 108 20.64 -8.76 6.81
C ASP A 108 20.07 -7.78 7.86
N SER A 109 19.51 -8.31 8.94
CA SER A 109 18.97 -7.57 10.11
C SER A 109 17.77 -6.68 9.81
N LYS A 110 17.08 -6.89 8.69
CA LYS A 110 15.78 -6.24 8.44
C LYS A 110 14.71 -6.92 9.28
N ARG A 111 13.77 -6.13 9.77
CA ARG A 111 12.69 -6.58 10.66
C ARG A 111 11.35 -6.40 10.00
N TYR A 112 10.56 -7.47 9.98
CA TYR A 112 9.22 -7.49 9.39
C TYR A 112 8.21 -8.07 10.37
N ASP A 113 7.08 -7.42 10.52
CA ASP A 113 5.90 -7.97 11.19
C ASP A 113 5.33 -9.14 10.38
N VAL A 114 4.96 -10.21 11.07
CA VAL A 114 4.22 -11.35 10.52
C VAL A 114 2.84 -11.34 11.16
N GLN A 115 1.80 -11.03 10.39
CA GLN A 115 0.44 -10.85 10.88
C GLN A 115 -0.54 -11.77 10.17
N LEU A 116 -1.42 -12.46 10.93
CA LEU A 116 -2.58 -13.17 10.37
C LEU A 116 -3.78 -12.22 10.32
N LYS A 117 -4.46 -12.12 9.16
CA LYS A 117 -5.69 -11.36 8.97
C LYS A 117 -6.83 -12.30 8.61
N GLY A 118 -7.95 -12.26 9.36
CA GLY A 118 -9.07 -13.17 9.25
C GLY A 118 -9.02 -14.34 10.23
N SER A 119 -8.11 -14.33 11.22
CA SER A 119 -7.82 -15.43 12.13
C SER A 119 -8.76 -15.55 13.35
N GLY A 120 -9.85 -14.80 13.37
CA GLY A 120 -10.87 -14.84 14.42
C GLY A 120 -11.04 -13.54 15.18
N ARG A 121 -11.97 -13.56 16.13
CA ARG A 121 -12.30 -12.39 16.96
C ARG A 121 -11.15 -12.01 17.87
N THR A 122 -11.00 -10.71 18.08
CA THR A 122 -10.17 -10.09 19.11
C THR A 122 -11.02 -9.21 20.01
N ILE A 123 -10.44 -8.62 21.04
CA ILE A 123 -11.16 -7.63 21.89
C ILE A 123 -11.58 -6.39 21.08
N TYR A 124 -10.94 -6.12 19.92
CA TYR A 124 -11.21 -4.99 19.06
C TYR A 124 -12.22 -5.28 17.93
N SER A 125 -12.87 -6.46 17.91
CA SER A 125 -13.80 -6.84 16.82
C SER A 125 -15.12 -6.07 16.81
N ARG A 126 -15.44 -5.31 17.83
CA ARG A 126 -16.65 -4.45 17.90
C ARG A 126 -17.94 -5.16 17.48
N GLY A 127 -18.10 -6.43 17.90
CA GLY A 127 -19.24 -7.28 17.54
C GLY A 127 -19.07 -8.07 16.22
N GLY A 128 -18.08 -7.77 15.40
CA GLY A 128 -17.76 -8.53 14.18
C GLY A 128 -17.31 -9.96 14.46
N ASP A 129 -17.30 -10.81 13.43
CA ASP A 129 -16.92 -12.23 13.55
C ASP A 129 -15.39 -12.47 13.54
N GLY A 130 -14.61 -11.44 13.21
CA GLY A 130 -13.14 -11.52 13.12
C GLY A 130 -12.63 -12.34 11.94
N LYS A 131 -13.50 -12.75 11.03
CA LYS A 131 -13.19 -13.55 9.84
C LYS A 131 -13.01 -12.68 8.60
N ALA A 132 -12.51 -13.27 7.52
CA ALA A 132 -12.41 -12.66 6.22
C ALA A 132 -12.89 -13.63 5.14
N ALA A 133 -13.41 -13.09 4.03
CA ALA A 133 -13.79 -13.87 2.86
C ALA A 133 -12.58 -14.06 1.91
N LEU A 134 -12.61 -15.11 1.09
CA LEU A 134 -11.48 -15.49 0.22
C LEU A 134 -11.21 -14.43 -0.87
N ALA A 135 -12.23 -13.94 -1.56
CA ALA A 135 -12.04 -13.00 -2.67
C ALA A 135 -11.35 -11.69 -2.25
N PRO A 136 -11.75 -11.00 -1.12
CA PRO A 136 -10.99 -9.85 -0.60
C PRO A 136 -9.53 -10.16 -0.25
N MET A 137 -9.24 -11.36 0.29
CA MET A 137 -7.86 -11.75 0.63
C MET A 137 -7.01 -11.97 -0.62
N LEU A 138 -7.58 -12.59 -1.66
CA LEU A 138 -6.91 -12.76 -2.96
C LEU A 138 -6.73 -11.43 -3.68
N ARG A 139 -7.70 -10.50 -3.57
CA ARG A 139 -7.56 -9.14 -4.08
C ARG A 139 -6.38 -8.42 -3.43
N GLU A 140 -6.28 -8.46 -2.09
CA GLU A 140 -5.15 -7.88 -1.37
C GLU A 140 -3.82 -8.50 -1.83
N TYR A 141 -3.78 -9.80 -2.08
CA TYR A 141 -2.60 -10.49 -2.62
C TYR A 141 -2.21 -9.98 -4.01
N ILE A 142 -3.15 -9.92 -4.96
CA ILE A 142 -2.88 -9.46 -6.33
C ILE A 142 -2.40 -8.02 -6.35
N ILE A 143 -3.09 -7.13 -5.63
CA ILE A 143 -2.77 -5.70 -5.65
C ILE A 143 -1.44 -5.44 -4.93
N SER A 144 -1.16 -6.07 -3.79
CA SER A 144 0.10 -5.88 -3.08
C SER A 144 1.31 -6.33 -3.91
N GLU A 145 1.22 -7.47 -4.60
CA GLU A 145 2.28 -7.93 -5.50
C GLU A 145 2.41 -7.05 -6.75
N GLY A 146 1.28 -6.55 -7.28
CA GLY A 146 1.31 -5.54 -8.35
C GLY A 146 2.00 -4.25 -7.93
N MET A 147 1.71 -3.74 -6.73
CA MET A 147 2.37 -2.57 -6.15
C MET A 147 3.87 -2.81 -5.94
N HIS A 148 4.23 -3.98 -5.43
CA HIS A 148 5.64 -4.37 -5.30
C HIS A 148 6.36 -4.37 -6.66
N GLY A 149 5.79 -5.00 -7.68
CA GLY A 149 6.34 -5.00 -9.04
C GLY A 149 6.47 -3.60 -9.64
N LEU A 150 5.57 -2.67 -9.30
CA LEU A 150 5.63 -1.26 -9.68
C LEU A 150 6.69 -0.47 -8.89
N GLY A 151 7.37 -1.07 -7.91
CA GLY A 151 8.37 -0.40 -7.07
C GLY A 151 7.75 0.56 -6.04
N ILE A 152 6.49 0.34 -5.67
CA ILE A 152 5.77 1.14 -4.68
C ILE A 152 5.87 0.44 -3.32
N PRO A 153 6.33 1.13 -2.24
CA PRO A 153 6.38 0.54 -0.91
C PRO A 153 5.00 0.02 -0.48
N THR A 154 4.96 -1.23 -0.06
CA THR A 154 3.71 -1.95 0.22
C THR A 154 3.93 -3.08 1.21
N THR A 155 2.91 -3.38 2.00
CA THR A 155 2.85 -4.67 2.69
C THR A 155 2.75 -5.80 1.67
N ARG A 156 3.33 -6.97 1.97
CA ARG A 156 3.35 -8.14 1.09
C ARG A 156 2.58 -9.29 1.72
N ILE A 157 2.12 -10.21 0.91
CA ILE A 157 1.36 -11.37 1.38
C ILE A 157 2.18 -12.63 1.18
N LEU A 158 2.45 -13.36 2.28
CA LEU A 158 3.21 -14.60 2.25
C LEU A 158 2.33 -15.80 1.92
N ALA A 159 1.13 -15.87 2.50
CA ALA A 159 0.22 -16.98 2.27
C ALA A 159 -1.26 -16.55 2.33
N VAL A 160 -2.10 -17.26 1.57
CA VAL A 160 -3.56 -17.20 1.68
C VAL A 160 -4.07 -18.60 1.88
N VAL A 161 -4.84 -18.82 2.95
CA VAL A 161 -5.42 -20.10 3.36
C VAL A 161 -6.94 -19.98 3.30
N ASN A 162 -7.61 -20.94 2.64
CA ASN A 162 -9.05 -21.17 2.82
C ASN A 162 -9.26 -21.89 4.14
N THR A 163 -10.20 -21.43 4.98
CA THR A 163 -10.40 -22.00 6.32
C THR A 163 -11.24 -23.29 6.33
N GLY A 164 -11.87 -23.63 5.20
CA GLY A 164 -12.88 -24.69 5.13
C GLY A 164 -14.19 -24.35 5.83
N GLU A 165 -14.38 -23.09 6.20
CA GLU A 165 -15.61 -22.57 6.81
C GLU A 165 -16.21 -21.49 5.90
N GLU A 166 -17.54 -21.35 5.96
CA GLU A 166 -18.22 -20.22 5.31
C GLU A 166 -18.29 -19.02 6.26
N VAL A 167 -18.27 -17.83 5.69
CA VAL A 167 -18.49 -16.56 6.38
C VAL A 167 -19.71 -15.87 5.78
N LEU A 168 -20.60 -15.38 6.63
CA LEU A 168 -21.77 -14.62 6.17
C LEU A 168 -21.38 -13.16 5.97
N ARG A 169 -21.58 -12.69 4.72
CA ARG A 169 -21.49 -11.29 4.31
C ARG A 169 -22.85 -10.92 3.71
N GLU A 170 -22.93 -10.38 2.52
CA GLU A 170 -24.22 -10.27 1.79
C GLU A 170 -24.76 -11.66 1.41
N ARG A 171 -23.88 -12.61 1.23
CA ARG A 171 -24.13 -14.03 0.98
C ARG A 171 -23.13 -14.88 1.78
N PHE A 172 -23.31 -16.20 1.76
CA PHE A 172 -22.30 -17.11 2.27
C PHE A 172 -21.11 -17.15 1.31
N GLU A 173 -19.91 -16.89 1.84
CA GLU A 173 -18.65 -16.85 1.11
C GLU A 173 -17.64 -17.78 1.78
N GLN A 174 -16.66 -18.26 1.02
CA GLN A 174 -15.57 -19.05 1.57
C GLN A 174 -14.72 -18.20 2.50
N GLY A 175 -14.50 -18.69 3.72
CA GLY A 175 -13.63 -18.03 4.71
C GLY A 175 -12.15 -18.20 4.37
N ALA A 176 -11.35 -17.16 4.66
CA ALA A 176 -9.91 -17.20 4.43
C ALA A 176 -9.12 -16.49 5.53
N ILE A 177 -7.85 -16.87 5.64
CA ILE A 177 -6.82 -16.20 6.44
C ILE A 177 -5.69 -15.80 5.50
N LEU A 178 -5.21 -14.57 5.66
CA LEU A 178 -4.08 -14.01 4.92
C LEU A 178 -2.92 -13.78 5.88
N THR A 179 -1.71 -14.21 5.50
CA THR A 179 -0.47 -13.90 6.22
C THR A 179 0.20 -12.70 5.60
N ARG A 180 0.17 -11.56 6.29
CA ARG A 180 0.71 -10.29 5.85
C ARG A 180 2.09 -10.03 6.45
N ILE A 181 3.00 -9.56 5.61
CA ILE A 181 4.35 -9.14 5.94
C ILE A 181 4.44 -7.63 5.75
N ALA A 182 4.94 -6.92 6.74
CA ALA A 182 5.09 -5.46 6.72
C ALA A 182 6.37 -5.04 7.47
N SER A 183 6.95 -3.88 7.13
CA SER A 183 8.02 -3.31 7.95
C SER A 183 7.55 -2.99 9.37
N SER A 184 6.31 -2.56 9.53
CA SER A 184 5.50 -2.62 10.76
C SER A 184 4.04 -2.26 10.48
N HIS A 185 3.17 -2.55 11.45
CA HIS A 185 1.77 -2.13 11.43
C HIS A 185 1.50 -0.88 12.27
N ILE A 186 2.54 -0.14 12.67
CA ILE A 186 2.39 1.13 13.40
C ILE A 186 1.84 2.18 12.45
N ARG A 187 0.69 2.76 12.80
CA ARG A 187 -0.10 3.66 11.95
C ARG A 187 -0.13 5.07 12.55
N VAL A 188 -0.53 6.05 11.77
CA VAL A 188 -0.92 7.36 12.31
C VAL A 188 -1.99 7.17 13.39
N GLY A 189 -2.92 6.25 13.17
CA GLY A 189 -3.96 5.87 14.13
C GLY A 189 -3.42 5.31 15.46
N THR A 190 -2.26 4.67 15.49
CA THR A 190 -1.62 4.20 16.74
C THR A 190 -1.19 5.37 17.60
N PHE A 191 -0.64 6.43 17.00
CA PHE A 191 -0.27 7.66 17.70
C PHE A 191 -1.49 8.46 18.15
N ALA A 192 -2.54 8.52 17.33
CA ALA A 192 -3.80 9.14 17.71
C ALA A 192 -4.45 8.43 18.90
N TYR A 193 -4.36 7.08 18.96
CA TYR A 193 -4.79 6.28 20.10
C TYR A 193 -3.96 6.63 21.37
N ALA A 194 -2.64 6.64 21.25
CA ALA A 194 -1.74 6.98 22.36
C ALA A 194 -2.03 8.36 22.93
N ALA A 195 -2.23 9.36 22.07
CA ALA A 195 -2.54 10.73 22.47
C ALA A 195 -3.89 10.87 23.20
N GLN A 196 -4.89 10.04 22.84
CA GLN A 196 -6.24 10.12 23.39
C GLN A 196 -6.41 9.33 24.70
N TRP A 197 -5.83 8.14 24.79
CA TRP A 197 -6.05 7.22 25.91
C TRP A 197 -4.80 6.85 26.69
N GLY A 198 -3.61 7.18 26.18
CA GLY A 198 -2.34 6.95 26.85
C GLY A 198 -1.89 8.11 27.73
N THR A 199 -0.83 7.88 28.47
CA THR A 199 -0.07 8.91 29.18
C THR A 199 1.02 9.51 28.26
N LEU A 200 1.64 10.61 28.70
CA LEU A 200 2.80 11.17 27.99
C LEU A 200 3.95 10.15 27.86
N GLU A 201 4.16 9.32 28.88
CA GLU A 201 5.19 8.29 28.87
C GLU A 201 4.85 7.15 27.89
N ASP A 202 3.57 6.79 27.77
CA ASP A 202 3.12 5.82 26.75
C ASP A 202 3.39 6.35 25.35
N LEU A 203 3.01 7.58 25.06
CA LEU A 203 3.26 8.24 23.77
C LEU A 203 4.75 8.31 23.44
N LYS A 204 5.58 8.66 24.44
CA LYS A 204 7.03 8.73 24.32
C LYS A 204 7.63 7.34 24.06
N SER A 205 7.17 6.32 24.77
CA SER A 205 7.61 4.94 24.58
C SER A 205 7.30 4.46 23.16
N LEU A 206 6.09 4.75 22.63
CA LEU A 206 5.72 4.45 21.26
C LEU A 206 6.59 5.18 20.24
N ALA A 207 6.83 6.48 20.44
CA ALA A 207 7.66 7.29 19.56
C ALA A 207 9.11 6.79 19.52
N ASP A 208 9.70 6.52 20.70
CA ASP A 208 11.07 6.02 20.83
C ASP A 208 11.24 4.62 20.21
N TYR A 209 10.26 3.72 20.41
CA TYR A 209 10.21 2.41 19.75
C TYR A 209 10.16 2.57 18.23
N THR A 210 9.28 3.43 17.74
CA THR A 210 9.08 3.64 16.29
C THR A 210 10.32 4.26 15.65
N ILE A 211 10.94 5.25 16.29
CA ILE A 211 12.19 5.87 15.84
C ILE A 211 13.31 4.83 15.77
N LYS A 212 13.50 4.05 16.84
CA LYS A 212 14.52 2.99 16.86
C LYS A 212 14.34 1.98 15.73
N ARG A 213 13.10 1.65 15.38
CA ARG A 213 12.76 0.65 14.37
C ARG A 213 12.91 1.17 12.94
N HIS A 214 12.42 2.38 12.65
CA HIS A 214 12.30 2.90 11.29
C HIS A 214 13.25 4.05 10.94
N PHE A 215 13.78 4.72 11.97
CA PHE A 215 14.59 5.95 11.83
C PHE A 215 15.80 5.93 12.76
N PRO A 216 16.60 4.83 12.79
CA PRO A 216 17.68 4.69 13.77
C PRO A 216 18.72 5.81 13.71
N ASN A 217 18.87 6.46 12.55
CA ASN A 217 19.83 7.55 12.34
C ASN A 217 19.52 8.79 13.17
N ILE A 218 18.24 9.04 13.49
CA ILE A 218 17.84 10.20 14.30
C ILE A 218 17.68 9.88 15.78
N ALA A 219 17.78 8.61 16.19
CA ALA A 219 17.46 8.16 17.55
C ALA A 219 18.26 8.85 18.66
N LYS A 220 19.47 9.33 18.35
CA LYS A 220 20.37 10.02 19.30
C LYS A 220 20.32 11.54 19.18
N SER A 221 19.51 12.10 18.29
CA SER A 221 19.40 13.56 18.11
C SER A 221 18.60 14.20 19.23
N GLU A 222 19.01 15.38 19.66
CA GLU A 222 18.29 16.14 20.72
C GLU A 222 16.86 16.48 20.29
N ASN A 223 16.66 16.78 19.02
CA ASN A 223 15.36 17.11 18.41
C ASN A 223 14.73 15.91 17.66
N LYS A 224 14.98 14.68 18.12
CA LYS A 224 14.56 13.43 17.44
C LYS A 224 13.08 13.38 17.10
N TYR A 225 12.19 13.95 17.90
CA TYR A 225 10.74 13.92 17.64
C TYR A 225 10.33 14.88 16.51
N ILE A 226 11.02 16.02 16.38
CA ILE A 226 10.83 16.93 15.24
C ILE A 226 11.30 16.25 13.95
N LEU A 227 12.50 15.68 13.97
CA LEU A 227 13.05 14.92 12.84
C LEU A 227 12.18 13.73 12.48
N PHE A 228 11.60 13.04 13.48
CA PHE A 228 10.67 11.94 13.26
C PHE A 228 9.42 12.40 12.50
N LEU A 229 8.81 13.51 12.89
CA LEU A 229 7.68 14.10 12.17
C LEU A 229 8.07 14.43 10.71
N GLU A 230 9.23 15.05 10.51
CA GLU A 230 9.73 15.44 9.17
C GLU A 230 10.03 14.23 8.27
N GLU A 231 10.63 13.16 8.82
CA GLU A 231 10.88 11.91 8.10
C GLU A 231 9.58 11.22 7.66
N VAL A 232 8.57 11.18 8.53
CA VAL A 232 7.25 10.62 8.19
C VAL A 232 6.59 11.46 7.10
N ILE A 233 6.62 12.79 7.20
CA ILE A 233 6.12 13.70 6.16
C ILE A 233 6.79 13.41 4.81
N ASN A 234 8.10 13.26 4.80
CA ASN A 234 8.88 12.99 3.59
C ASN A 234 8.47 11.66 2.94
N ARG A 235 8.42 10.57 3.72
CA ARG A 235 8.01 9.23 3.23
C ARG A 235 6.60 9.23 2.66
N GLN A 236 5.68 9.92 3.31
CA GLN A 236 4.29 9.98 2.84
C GLN A 236 4.17 10.82 1.57
N ALA A 237 4.89 11.93 1.44
CA ALA A 237 4.92 12.71 0.20
C ALA A 237 5.41 11.88 -0.99
N GLU A 238 6.48 11.09 -0.81
CA GLU A 238 7.01 10.20 -1.83
C GLU A 238 6.03 9.08 -2.19
N LEU A 239 5.39 8.45 -1.19
CA LEU A 239 4.42 7.37 -1.39
C LEU A 239 3.23 7.83 -2.23
N ILE A 240 2.63 8.99 -1.89
CA ILE A 240 1.48 9.52 -2.62
C ILE A 240 1.84 9.84 -4.08
N VAL A 241 3.02 10.37 -4.33
CA VAL A 241 3.50 10.59 -5.70
C VAL A 241 3.63 9.27 -6.47
N LYS A 242 4.16 8.23 -5.84
CA LYS A 242 4.25 6.90 -6.46
C LYS A 242 2.87 6.36 -6.82
N TRP A 243 1.87 6.47 -5.93
CA TRP A 243 0.49 6.07 -6.22
C TRP A 243 -0.07 6.81 -7.43
N GLN A 244 0.00 8.15 -7.40
CA GLN A 244 -0.57 8.95 -8.47
C GLN A 244 0.15 8.75 -9.81
N SER A 245 1.45 8.48 -9.79
CA SER A 245 2.23 8.28 -11.02
C SER A 245 1.85 7.03 -11.82
N VAL A 246 1.09 6.11 -11.21
CA VAL A 246 0.58 4.88 -11.84
C VAL A 246 -0.96 4.81 -11.87
N GLY A 247 -1.64 5.89 -11.50
CA GLY A 247 -3.11 5.95 -11.49
C GLY A 247 -3.76 5.17 -10.33
N PHE A 248 -3.03 4.86 -9.25
CA PHE A 248 -3.57 4.14 -8.10
C PHE A 248 -4.39 5.06 -7.20
N ILE A 249 -5.56 4.56 -6.78
CA ILE A 249 -6.47 5.20 -5.84
C ILE A 249 -6.67 4.24 -4.68
N HIS A 250 -6.29 4.66 -3.47
CA HIS A 250 -6.41 3.83 -2.27
C HIS A 250 -7.88 3.62 -1.87
N GLY A 251 -8.71 4.62 -2.05
CA GLY A 251 -10.15 4.58 -1.79
C GLY A 251 -10.58 4.76 -0.33
N VAL A 252 -9.68 4.56 0.66
CA VAL A 252 -9.95 4.80 2.09
C VAL A 252 -8.67 5.24 2.79
N MET A 253 -8.31 6.51 2.66
CA MET A 253 -7.12 7.11 3.30
C MET A 253 -7.43 7.63 4.70
N ASN A 254 -7.95 6.76 5.55
CA ASN A 254 -8.12 7.07 6.98
C ASN A 254 -6.75 7.04 7.69
N THR A 255 -6.67 7.60 8.90
CA THR A 255 -5.43 7.57 9.71
C THR A 255 -5.02 6.16 10.15
N ASP A 256 -5.94 5.22 10.18
CA ASP A 256 -5.69 3.79 10.40
C ASP A 256 -5.16 3.05 9.16
N ASN A 257 -5.22 3.65 7.97
CA ASN A 257 -4.68 3.13 6.72
C ASN A 257 -3.43 3.88 6.25
N MET A 258 -2.80 4.63 7.14
CA MET A 258 -1.52 5.31 6.88
C MET A 258 -0.48 4.83 7.89
N VAL A 259 0.44 3.97 7.44
CA VAL A 259 1.51 3.44 8.30
C VAL A 259 2.73 4.36 8.31
N ILE A 260 3.41 4.39 9.45
CA ILE A 260 4.57 5.27 9.70
C ILE A 260 5.78 4.88 8.84
N SER A 261 5.89 3.61 8.46
CA SER A 261 6.94 3.12 7.56
C SER A 261 6.89 3.72 6.15
N GLY A 262 5.73 4.26 5.73
CA GLY A 262 5.52 4.75 4.36
C GLY A 262 5.19 3.63 3.36
N GLU A 263 4.67 2.50 3.83
CA GLU A 263 4.15 1.42 2.98
C GLU A 263 2.64 1.57 2.76
N THR A 264 2.14 1.07 1.63
CA THR A 264 0.71 0.94 1.38
C THR A 264 0.15 -0.26 2.12
N ILE A 265 -0.99 -0.12 2.77
CA ILE A 265 -1.64 -1.17 3.57
C ILE A 265 -3.16 -1.20 3.33
N ASP A 266 -3.77 -2.35 3.60
CA ASP A 266 -5.24 -2.54 3.63
C ASP A 266 -5.93 -2.21 2.28
N TYR A 267 -5.69 -3.07 1.31
CA TYR A 267 -6.23 -3.00 -0.05
C TYR A 267 -7.72 -3.40 -0.12
N GLY A 268 -8.58 -2.55 0.46
CA GLY A 268 -10.04 -2.71 0.42
C GLY A 268 -10.62 -2.16 -0.90
N PRO A 269 -11.20 -0.94 -0.90
CA PRO A 269 -11.84 -0.35 -2.07
C PRO A 269 -10.84 0.35 -3.01
N CYS A 270 -9.57 -0.08 -3.03
CA CYS A 270 -8.56 0.47 -3.93
C CYS A 270 -8.75 -0.01 -5.37
N ALA A 271 -8.29 0.77 -6.32
CA ALA A 271 -8.25 0.36 -7.73
C ALA A 271 -7.27 1.24 -8.52
N PHE A 272 -6.91 0.79 -9.72
CA PHE A 272 -6.15 1.57 -10.67
C PHE A 272 -7.10 2.25 -11.66
N MET A 273 -6.84 3.51 -11.93
CA MET A 273 -7.61 4.33 -12.87
C MET A 273 -7.30 3.90 -14.31
N ASP A 274 -8.34 3.67 -15.10
CA ASP A 274 -8.22 3.51 -16.56
C ASP A 274 -8.24 4.90 -17.20
N THR A 275 -9.42 5.50 -17.38
CA THR A 275 -9.58 6.86 -17.91
C THR A 275 -9.07 7.89 -16.92
N TYR A 276 -8.24 8.82 -17.38
CA TYR A 276 -7.74 9.90 -16.53
C TYR A 276 -8.82 10.91 -16.16
N ASP A 277 -9.16 10.96 -14.88
CA ASP A 277 -10.00 11.99 -14.29
C ASP A 277 -9.58 12.21 -12.83
N THR A 278 -9.29 13.45 -12.47
CA THR A 278 -8.91 13.85 -11.11
C THR A 278 -9.99 13.57 -10.07
N ASN A 279 -11.26 13.46 -10.50
CA ASN A 279 -12.41 13.21 -9.64
C ASN A 279 -12.75 11.72 -9.49
N THR A 280 -11.97 10.80 -10.10
CA THR A 280 -12.24 9.37 -10.04
C THR A 280 -12.27 8.86 -8.60
N VAL A 281 -13.36 8.19 -8.22
CA VAL A 281 -13.62 7.53 -6.93
C VAL A 281 -14.04 6.10 -7.20
N PHE A 282 -13.48 5.16 -6.45
CA PHE A 282 -13.86 3.74 -6.56
C PHE A 282 -14.67 3.24 -5.35
N SER A 283 -14.45 3.79 -4.17
CA SER A 283 -15.17 3.39 -2.97
C SER A 283 -16.66 3.66 -3.08
N SER A 284 -17.48 2.63 -2.94
CA SER A 284 -18.95 2.72 -3.03
C SER A 284 -19.61 3.64 -1.99
N ILE A 285 -18.89 3.96 -0.92
CA ILE A 285 -19.38 4.77 0.19
C ILE A 285 -18.79 6.18 0.24
N ASP A 286 -17.89 6.51 -0.68
CA ASP A 286 -17.28 7.85 -0.76
C ASP A 286 -18.04 8.77 -1.72
N TYR A 287 -19.27 9.12 -1.36
CA TYR A 287 -20.15 9.99 -2.17
C TYR A 287 -19.62 11.41 -2.35
N ALA A 288 -18.77 11.88 -1.43
CA ALA A 288 -18.24 13.24 -1.44
C ALA A 288 -16.91 13.37 -2.18
N GLY A 289 -16.33 12.28 -2.68
CA GLY A 289 -15.03 12.28 -3.34
C GLY A 289 -13.86 12.61 -2.40
N ARG A 290 -14.03 12.30 -1.11
CA ARG A 290 -12.98 12.56 -0.11
C ARG A 290 -11.65 11.90 -0.49
N TYR A 291 -11.72 10.71 -1.05
CA TYR A 291 -10.56 9.91 -1.47
C TYR A 291 -10.42 9.82 -2.99
N ALA A 292 -10.97 10.81 -3.73
CA ALA A 292 -10.76 10.92 -5.17
C ALA A 292 -9.26 10.98 -5.52
N TYR A 293 -8.90 10.53 -6.72
CA TYR A 293 -7.51 10.52 -7.19
C TYR A 293 -6.78 11.86 -6.94
N GLY A 294 -7.36 12.97 -7.39
CA GLY A 294 -6.77 14.30 -7.23
C GLY A 294 -6.75 14.81 -5.78
N ASN A 295 -7.54 14.21 -4.88
CA ASN A 295 -7.62 14.63 -3.49
C ASN A 295 -6.68 13.84 -2.55
N GLN A 296 -6.01 12.80 -3.03
CA GLN A 296 -5.10 11.97 -2.23
C GLN A 296 -3.99 12.76 -1.53
N PRO A 297 -3.32 13.77 -2.17
CA PRO A 297 -2.34 14.60 -1.47
C PRO A 297 -2.94 15.41 -0.31
N ASN A 298 -4.15 15.96 -0.46
CA ASN A 298 -4.83 16.69 0.59
C ASN A 298 -5.21 15.78 1.77
N MET A 299 -5.61 14.54 1.49
CA MET A 299 -5.89 13.56 2.53
C MET A 299 -4.65 13.10 3.27
N ALA A 300 -3.51 12.93 2.58
CA ALA A 300 -2.24 12.67 3.22
C ALA A 300 -1.83 13.82 4.14
N LEU A 301 -1.92 15.06 3.67
CA LEU A 301 -1.65 16.26 4.46
C LEU A 301 -2.56 16.32 5.72
N TRP A 302 -3.85 16.03 5.56
CA TRP A 302 -4.80 15.99 6.67
C TRP A 302 -4.42 14.92 7.70
N ASN A 303 -4.06 13.71 7.27
CA ASN A 303 -3.62 12.63 8.16
C ASN A 303 -2.31 12.99 8.90
N LEU A 304 -1.38 13.64 8.21
CA LEU A 304 -0.14 14.14 8.81
C LEU A 304 -0.41 15.24 9.84
N ALA A 305 -1.43 16.08 9.63
CA ALA A 305 -1.87 17.02 10.65
C ALA A 305 -2.37 16.27 11.90
N ARG A 306 -3.18 15.21 11.76
CA ARG A 306 -3.60 14.36 12.91
C ARG A 306 -2.41 13.69 13.59
N PHE A 307 -1.40 13.26 12.82
CA PHE A 307 -0.17 12.71 13.37
C PHE A 307 0.61 13.73 14.18
N SER A 308 0.78 14.95 13.65
CA SER A 308 1.51 16.01 14.33
C SER A 308 0.81 16.47 15.61
N GLU A 309 -0.53 16.52 15.63
CA GLU A 309 -1.31 16.82 16.84
C GLU A 309 -1.06 15.79 17.93
N ALA A 310 -0.98 14.51 17.59
CA ALA A 310 -0.64 13.45 18.54
C ALA A 310 0.78 13.62 19.11
N LEU A 311 1.70 14.20 18.36
CA LEU A 311 3.09 14.41 18.79
C LEU A 311 3.34 15.72 19.54
N LEU A 312 2.40 16.67 19.60
CA LEU A 312 2.61 18.00 20.20
C LEU A 312 3.32 17.97 21.56
N PRO A 313 2.93 17.10 22.53
CA PRO A 313 3.59 17.06 23.84
C PRO A 313 5.07 16.63 23.79
N LEU A 314 5.51 15.96 22.70
CA LEU A 314 6.89 15.53 22.51
C LEU A 314 7.71 16.56 21.72
N LEU A 315 7.07 17.44 20.94
CA LEU A 315 7.75 18.44 20.12
C LEU A 315 8.31 19.58 20.97
N ASN A 316 7.52 20.07 21.93
CA ASN A 316 7.95 21.11 22.89
C ASN A 316 7.05 21.09 24.12
N PRO A 317 7.61 21.35 25.36
CA PRO A 317 6.81 21.49 26.57
C PRO A 317 5.83 22.68 26.52
N ASN A 318 6.18 23.76 25.80
CA ASN A 318 5.28 24.87 25.53
C ASN A 318 4.38 24.55 24.35
N LEU A 319 3.07 24.55 24.57
CA LEU A 319 2.09 24.17 23.55
C LEU A 319 2.11 25.07 22.31
N ASP A 320 2.26 26.39 22.49
CA ASP A 320 2.26 27.34 21.38
C ASP A 320 3.50 27.10 20.48
N GLU A 321 4.65 26.87 21.10
CA GLU A 321 5.87 26.52 20.38
C GLU A 321 5.73 25.15 19.69
N ALA A 322 5.14 24.15 20.34
CA ALA A 322 4.89 22.84 19.74
C ALA A 322 3.99 22.95 18.49
N VAL A 323 2.94 23.75 18.57
CA VAL A 323 2.03 24.04 17.44
C VAL A 323 2.76 24.76 16.30
N ASN A 324 3.64 25.72 16.61
CA ASN A 324 4.44 26.44 15.62
C ASN A 324 5.41 25.47 14.90
N ILE A 325 6.08 24.59 15.63
CA ILE A 325 6.97 23.56 15.09
C ILE A 325 6.16 22.63 14.16
N ALA A 326 5.03 22.11 14.63
CA ALA A 326 4.16 21.22 13.86
C ALA A 326 3.68 21.87 12.55
N LYS A 327 3.18 23.11 12.60
CA LYS A 327 2.75 23.87 11.42
C LYS A 327 3.90 24.06 10.42
N LYS A 328 5.09 24.39 10.89
CA LYS A 328 6.28 24.56 10.07
C LYS A 328 6.64 23.24 9.36
N SER A 329 6.70 22.12 10.08
CA SER A 329 7.02 20.80 9.51
C SER A 329 5.97 20.36 8.49
N ILE A 330 4.68 20.49 8.80
CA ILE A 330 3.57 20.12 7.88
C ILE A 330 3.60 20.98 6.61
N SER A 331 3.92 22.28 6.70
CA SER A 331 4.00 23.14 5.51
C SER A 331 5.01 22.66 4.46
N ASN A 332 5.97 21.82 4.83
CA ASN A 332 6.93 21.22 3.92
C ASN A 332 6.34 20.12 3.05
N PHE A 333 5.22 19.49 3.47
CA PHE A 333 4.60 18.42 2.68
C PHE A 333 4.29 18.85 1.25
N SER A 334 3.61 19.96 1.07
CA SER A 334 3.21 20.45 -0.27
C SER A 334 4.43 20.72 -1.15
N LYS A 335 5.53 21.23 -0.57
CA LYS A 335 6.78 21.48 -1.30
C LYS A 335 7.45 20.17 -1.73
N LEU A 336 7.52 19.20 -0.81
CA LEU A 336 8.11 17.88 -1.07
C LEU A 336 7.28 17.13 -2.12
N TYR A 337 5.95 17.10 -1.94
CA TYR A 337 5.04 16.48 -2.88
C TYR A 337 5.20 17.09 -4.29
N LYS A 338 5.15 18.42 -4.42
CA LYS A 338 5.31 19.11 -5.70
C LYS A 338 6.66 18.77 -6.36
N LYS A 339 7.75 18.80 -5.59
CA LYS A 339 9.08 18.41 -6.06
C LYS A 339 9.12 16.97 -6.59
N TYR A 340 8.60 16.00 -5.81
CA TYR A 340 8.60 14.59 -6.20
C TYR A 340 7.68 14.34 -7.39
N TRP A 341 6.51 14.97 -7.42
CA TRP A 341 5.55 14.88 -8.52
C TRP A 341 6.15 15.32 -9.85
N PHE A 342 6.69 16.54 -9.91
CA PHE A 342 7.27 17.04 -11.15
C PHE A 342 8.53 16.29 -11.56
N ASN A 343 9.36 15.84 -10.63
CA ASN A 343 10.49 14.96 -10.93
C ASN A 343 10.02 13.65 -11.57
N LYS A 344 8.98 13.02 -11.00
CA LYS A 344 8.42 11.77 -11.53
C LYS A 344 7.79 11.98 -12.90
N MET A 345 7.03 13.06 -13.09
CA MET A 345 6.38 13.36 -14.36
C MET A 345 7.38 13.74 -15.45
N ARG A 346 8.45 14.48 -15.13
CA ARG A 346 9.56 14.70 -16.07
C ARG A 346 10.16 13.38 -16.54
N ALA A 347 10.46 12.46 -15.63
CA ALA A 347 11.02 11.15 -15.99
C ALA A 347 10.04 10.34 -16.87
N LYS A 348 8.72 10.39 -16.60
CA LYS A 348 7.68 9.78 -17.45
C LYS A 348 7.66 10.36 -18.87
N LEU A 349 8.06 11.62 -19.04
CA LEU A 349 8.14 12.32 -20.33
C LEU A 349 9.55 12.29 -20.95
N GLY A 350 10.51 11.57 -20.37
CA GLY A 350 11.87 11.45 -20.90
C GLY A 350 12.76 12.67 -20.65
N LEU A 351 12.40 13.54 -19.69
CA LEU A 351 13.13 14.75 -19.33
C LEU A 351 14.08 14.48 -18.16
N PHE A 352 15.37 14.69 -18.39
CA PHE A 352 16.44 14.45 -17.40
C PHE A 352 16.70 15.68 -16.52
N THR A 353 16.46 16.87 -17.07
CA THR A 353 16.73 18.14 -16.40
C THR A 353 15.44 18.90 -16.10
N GLU A 354 15.48 19.77 -15.10
CA GLU A 354 14.38 20.66 -14.74
C GLU A 354 14.49 21.99 -15.49
N LYS A 355 13.38 22.45 -16.09
CA LYS A 355 13.27 23.74 -16.74
C LYS A 355 11.98 24.45 -16.36
N GLU A 356 11.97 25.77 -16.48
CA GLU A 356 10.90 26.67 -16.01
C GLU A 356 9.49 26.28 -16.53
N ASN A 357 9.40 25.84 -17.79
CA ASN A 357 8.12 25.51 -18.42
C ASN A 357 7.71 24.04 -18.31
N ASP A 358 8.46 23.20 -17.61
CA ASP A 358 8.14 21.78 -17.48
C ASP A 358 6.81 21.54 -16.75
N GLU A 359 6.46 22.39 -15.77
CA GLU A 359 5.17 22.31 -15.06
C GLU A 359 4.01 22.52 -16.04
N LEU A 360 4.06 23.55 -16.88
CA LEU A 360 3.02 23.83 -17.88
C LEU A 360 2.91 22.71 -18.92
N LEU A 361 4.03 22.11 -19.31
CA LEU A 361 4.05 20.99 -20.25
C LEU A 361 3.35 19.76 -19.64
N ILE A 362 3.63 19.43 -18.40
CA ILE A 362 3.03 18.30 -17.68
C ILE A 362 1.52 18.53 -17.48
N GLU A 363 1.14 19.71 -17.00
CA GLU A 363 -0.27 20.07 -16.77
C GLU A 363 -1.06 20.11 -18.09
N GLY A 364 -0.44 20.58 -19.17
CA GLY A 364 -1.04 20.59 -20.51
C GLY A 364 -1.39 19.19 -21.02
N LEU A 365 -0.50 18.19 -20.83
CA LEU A 365 -0.79 16.80 -21.16
C LEU A 365 -1.96 16.28 -20.32
N LEU A 366 -1.88 16.41 -19.00
CA LEU A 366 -2.89 15.89 -18.08
C LEU A 366 -4.28 16.52 -18.34
N SER A 367 -4.33 17.83 -18.60
CA SER A 367 -5.57 18.52 -18.98
C SER A 367 -6.15 18.00 -20.30
N THR A 368 -5.29 17.75 -21.28
CA THR A 368 -5.70 17.16 -22.57
C THR A 368 -6.22 15.72 -22.38
N MET A 369 -5.52 14.92 -21.58
CA MET A 369 -5.97 13.56 -21.25
C MET A 369 -7.35 13.56 -20.60
N GLN A 370 -7.59 14.43 -19.60
CA GLN A 370 -8.89 14.55 -18.93
C GLN A 370 -9.99 14.99 -19.89
N LYS A 371 -9.72 15.99 -20.74
CA LYS A 371 -10.70 16.51 -21.72
C LYS A 371 -11.16 15.44 -22.72
N TYR A 372 -10.25 14.56 -23.15
CA TYR A 372 -10.52 13.54 -24.16
C TYR A 372 -10.74 12.13 -23.57
N GLU A 373 -10.86 12.03 -22.25
CA GLU A 373 -11.10 10.76 -21.55
C GLU A 373 -10.05 9.69 -21.91
N ALA A 374 -8.78 10.09 -22.02
CA ALA A 374 -7.69 9.20 -22.41
C ALA A 374 -7.34 8.21 -21.28
N ASP A 375 -6.93 6.99 -21.66
CA ASP A 375 -6.41 6.02 -20.68
C ASP A 375 -5.09 6.52 -20.10
N PHE A 376 -4.99 6.52 -18.76
CA PHE A 376 -3.82 7.07 -18.07
C PHE A 376 -2.54 6.29 -18.42
N THR A 377 -2.56 4.98 -18.27
CA THR A 377 -1.39 4.12 -18.48
C THR A 377 -1.01 4.07 -19.96
N ASN A 378 -1.98 3.78 -20.84
CA ASN A 378 -1.71 3.60 -22.26
C ASN A 378 -1.27 4.90 -22.95
N THR A 379 -1.69 6.09 -22.49
CA THR A 379 -1.18 7.37 -23.00
C THR A 379 0.33 7.47 -22.80
N PHE A 380 0.84 7.17 -21.61
CA PHE A 380 2.28 7.19 -21.35
C PHE A 380 3.03 6.06 -22.08
N VAL A 381 2.41 4.89 -22.26
CA VAL A 381 2.95 3.82 -23.11
C VAL A 381 3.06 4.27 -24.56
N SER A 382 2.02 4.90 -25.10
CA SER A 382 2.01 5.43 -26.49
C SER A 382 3.08 6.47 -26.71
N LEU A 383 3.28 7.41 -25.76
CA LEU A 383 4.37 8.38 -25.78
C LEU A 383 5.74 7.69 -25.76
N THR A 384 5.91 6.66 -24.90
CA THR A 384 7.17 5.91 -24.77
C THR A 384 7.53 5.16 -26.06
N LEU A 385 6.53 4.58 -26.73
CA LEU A 385 6.70 3.83 -27.97
C LEU A 385 6.68 4.72 -29.21
N ASN A 386 6.29 5.98 -29.06
CA ASN A 386 5.98 6.92 -30.16
C ASN A 386 4.98 6.31 -31.15
N LYS A 387 3.90 5.67 -30.62
CA LYS A 387 2.83 5.04 -31.37
C LYS A 387 1.49 5.58 -30.91
N PHE A 388 0.75 6.20 -31.79
CA PHE A 388 -0.50 6.92 -31.49
C PHE A 388 -1.64 6.33 -32.33
N GLU A 389 -2.20 5.23 -31.86
CA GLU A 389 -3.27 4.49 -32.55
C GLU A 389 -4.59 4.67 -31.78
N ASP A 390 -5.68 4.87 -32.52
CA ASP A 390 -7.09 4.71 -32.16
C ASP A 390 -7.67 5.48 -30.95
N GLU A 391 -6.96 6.42 -30.34
CA GLU A 391 -7.52 7.26 -29.29
C GLU A 391 -7.82 8.67 -29.78
N LYS A 392 -9.00 9.21 -29.40
CA LYS A 392 -9.44 10.57 -29.76
C LYS A 392 -8.44 11.66 -29.31
N VAL A 393 -7.73 11.43 -28.21
CA VAL A 393 -6.74 12.35 -27.67
C VAL A 393 -5.64 12.64 -28.69
N PHE A 394 -5.09 11.64 -29.36
CA PHE A 394 -3.95 11.77 -30.26
C PHE A 394 -4.28 12.47 -31.58
N SER A 395 -5.53 12.44 -31.99
CA SER A 395 -6.02 13.13 -33.19
C SER A 395 -6.39 14.60 -32.94
N SER A 396 -6.49 15.01 -31.66
CA SER A 396 -6.89 16.39 -31.27
C SER A 396 -5.82 17.43 -31.59
N ASP A 397 -6.24 18.65 -31.84
CA ASP A 397 -5.32 19.76 -32.09
C ASP A 397 -4.55 20.20 -30.86
N GLU A 398 -5.18 20.04 -29.68
CA GLU A 398 -4.51 20.28 -28.40
C GLU A 398 -3.34 19.32 -28.19
N PHE A 399 -3.52 18.03 -28.45
CA PHE A 399 -2.43 17.05 -28.35
C PHE A 399 -1.33 17.33 -29.38
N LYS A 400 -1.66 17.64 -30.63
CA LYS A 400 -0.65 17.96 -31.66
C LYS A 400 0.18 19.18 -31.28
N THR A 401 -0.46 20.21 -30.74
CA THR A 401 0.22 21.41 -30.24
C THR A 401 1.13 21.07 -29.06
N TRP A 402 0.61 20.33 -28.06
CA TRP A 402 1.38 19.87 -26.92
C TRP A 402 2.57 18.99 -27.35
N TYR A 403 2.33 18.04 -28.26
CA TYR A 403 3.36 17.13 -28.76
C TYR A 403 4.52 17.87 -29.41
N ALA A 404 4.24 18.93 -30.20
CA ALA A 404 5.26 19.76 -30.78
C ALA A 404 6.12 20.48 -29.72
N LEU A 405 5.50 20.99 -28.65
CA LEU A 405 6.20 21.61 -27.53
C LEU A 405 7.06 20.55 -26.78
N TRP A 406 6.53 19.39 -26.52
CA TRP A 406 7.26 18.28 -25.88
C TRP A 406 8.45 17.83 -26.72
N GLN A 407 8.28 17.64 -28.03
CA GLN A 407 9.39 17.29 -28.94
C GLN A 407 10.51 18.37 -28.95
N ASN A 408 10.14 19.64 -28.90
CA ASN A 408 11.13 20.72 -28.80
C ASN A 408 11.85 20.67 -27.45
N ARG A 409 11.12 20.42 -26.34
CA ARG A 409 11.70 20.29 -25.02
C ARG A 409 12.65 19.08 -24.93
N LEU A 410 12.33 17.95 -25.58
CA LEU A 410 13.23 16.78 -25.66
C LEU A 410 14.54 17.08 -26.39
N LYS A 411 14.51 17.88 -27.46
CA LYS A 411 15.74 18.28 -28.17
C LYS A 411 16.69 19.06 -27.26
N GLU A 412 16.17 19.81 -26.31
CA GLU A 412 16.99 20.58 -25.36
C GLU A 412 17.73 19.69 -24.34
N GLU A 413 17.29 18.42 -24.13
CA GLU A 413 18.00 17.47 -23.29
C GLU A 413 19.35 17.05 -23.88
N ASN A 414 19.52 17.19 -25.22
CA ASN A 414 20.72 16.80 -25.93
C ASN A 414 21.21 15.36 -25.59
N ARG A 415 20.25 14.44 -25.53
CA ARG A 415 20.45 13.03 -25.22
C ARG A 415 20.11 12.15 -26.40
N PRO A 416 20.76 10.99 -26.56
CA PRO A 416 20.36 9.96 -27.51
C PRO A 416 18.90 9.54 -27.29
N GLN A 417 18.17 9.33 -28.39
CA GLN A 417 16.75 8.91 -28.32
C GLN A 417 16.56 7.62 -27.53
N GLU A 418 17.54 6.73 -27.57
CA GLU A 418 17.52 5.47 -26.80
C GLU A 418 17.57 5.73 -25.30
N GLU A 419 18.38 6.66 -24.81
CA GLU A 419 18.44 7.02 -23.39
C GLU A 419 17.10 7.63 -22.94
N VAL A 420 16.51 8.52 -23.74
CA VAL A 420 15.19 9.11 -23.48
C VAL A 420 14.14 8.01 -23.36
N ARG A 421 14.10 7.10 -24.33
CA ARG A 421 13.17 5.98 -24.31
C ARG A 421 13.36 5.07 -23.10
N ASN A 422 14.60 4.76 -22.75
CA ASN A 422 14.91 3.93 -21.58
C ASN A 422 14.47 4.61 -20.27
N LEU A 423 14.67 5.94 -20.14
CA LEU A 423 14.14 6.68 -18.98
C LEU A 423 12.61 6.56 -18.92
N MET A 424 11.92 6.75 -20.05
CA MET A 424 10.46 6.63 -20.12
C MET A 424 10.00 5.20 -19.78
N MET A 425 10.60 4.17 -20.37
CA MET A 425 10.26 2.76 -20.09
C MET A 425 10.40 2.42 -18.59
N ASN A 426 11.45 2.91 -17.92
CA ASN A 426 11.67 2.68 -16.50
C ASN A 426 10.71 3.47 -15.58
N ASN A 427 9.94 4.42 -16.13
CA ASN A 427 9.01 5.24 -15.36
C ASN A 427 7.55 5.11 -15.79
N ASN A 428 7.29 4.48 -16.92
CA ASN A 428 5.96 4.21 -17.46
C ASN A 428 5.72 2.70 -17.44
N PRO A 429 4.91 2.16 -16.52
CA PRO A 429 4.61 0.75 -16.55
C PRO A 429 3.86 0.39 -17.83
N TYR A 430 4.22 -0.74 -18.45
CA TYR A 430 3.53 -1.28 -19.62
C TYR A 430 2.18 -1.89 -19.24
N ILE A 431 2.13 -2.49 -18.05
CA ILE A 431 0.92 -3.06 -17.46
C ILE A 431 0.73 -2.60 -16.02
N ILE A 432 -0.52 -2.59 -15.60
CA ILE A 432 -0.97 -2.37 -14.22
C ILE A 432 -1.98 -3.46 -13.86
N PRO A 433 -2.28 -3.71 -12.58
CA PRO A 433 -3.38 -4.61 -12.20
C PRO A 433 -4.73 -3.94 -12.48
N ARG A 434 -5.12 -3.89 -13.77
CA ARG A 434 -6.39 -3.29 -14.20
C ARG A 434 -7.57 -3.98 -13.51
N ASN A 435 -8.56 -3.20 -13.12
CA ASN A 435 -9.67 -3.68 -12.29
C ASN A 435 -10.40 -4.87 -12.91
N HIS A 436 -10.69 -4.84 -14.23
CA HIS A 436 -11.37 -5.93 -14.90
C HIS A 436 -10.56 -7.25 -14.94
N LEU A 437 -9.20 -7.15 -14.97
CA LEU A 437 -8.33 -8.32 -14.89
C LEU A 437 -8.32 -8.92 -13.49
N VAL A 438 -8.27 -8.05 -12.46
CA VAL A 438 -8.36 -8.47 -11.06
C VAL A 438 -9.70 -9.15 -10.79
N GLU A 439 -10.82 -8.55 -11.20
CA GLU A 439 -12.16 -9.12 -11.06
C GLU A 439 -12.31 -10.49 -11.77
N LYS A 440 -11.73 -10.61 -12.97
CA LYS A 440 -11.70 -11.88 -13.69
C LYS A 440 -10.91 -12.94 -12.91
N ALA A 441 -9.76 -12.57 -12.34
CA ALA A 441 -8.95 -13.47 -11.52
C ALA A 441 -9.73 -13.96 -10.30
N LEU A 442 -10.42 -13.05 -9.59
CA LEU A 442 -11.23 -13.38 -8.41
C LEU A 442 -12.42 -14.27 -8.75
N LYS A 443 -13.17 -13.96 -9.80
CA LYS A 443 -14.32 -14.79 -10.27
C LYS A 443 -13.91 -16.21 -10.65
N ASN A 444 -12.74 -16.39 -11.25
CA ASN A 444 -12.22 -17.72 -11.56
C ASN A 444 -11.76 -18.45 -10.29
N ALA A 445 -11.08 -17.75 -9.39
CA ALA A 445 -10.61 -18.31 -8.12
C ALA A 445 -11.77 -18.80 -7.22
N GLU A 446 -12.91 -18.09 -7.20
CA GLU A 446 -14.14 -18.54 -6.49
C GLU A 446 -14.65 -19.90 -7.00
N LYS A 447 -14.38 -20.22 -8.27
CA LYS A 447 -14.72 -21.51 -8.88
C LYS A 447 -13.62 -22.57 -8.76
N GLY A 448 -12.51 -22.22 -8.09
CA GLY A 448 -11.35 -23.10 -7.90
C GLY A 448 -10.33 -23.06 -9.05
N ASP A 449 -10.50 -22.18 -10.05
CA ASP A 449 -9.53 -21.98 -11.14
C ASP A 449 -8.63 -20.77 -10.86
N PHE A 450 -7.38 -21.05 -10.49
CA PHE A 450 -6.36 -20.04 -10.18
C PHE A 450 -5.46 -19.70 -11.37
N THR A 451 -5.63 -20.36 -12.51
CA THR A 451 -4.73 -20.26 -13.69
C THR A 451 -4.58 -18.81 -14.17
N PHE A 452 -5.71 -18.08 -14.29
CA PHE A 452 -5.66 -16.69 -14.74
C PHE A 452 -4.98 -15.78 -13.73
N MET A 453 -5.22 -15.99 -12.42
CA MET A 453 -4.59 -15.23 -11.35
C MET A 453 -3.07 -15.45 -11.34
N ASP A 454 -2.61 -16.69 -11.51
CA ASP A 454 -1.19 -17.02 -11.54
C ASP A 454 -0.47 -16.36 -12.71
N ASN A 455 -1.08 -16.41 -13.88
CA ASN A 455 -0.56 -15.74 -15.08
C ASN A 455 -0.52 -14.21 -14.92
N LEU A 456 -1.52 -13.62 -14.26
CA LEU A 456 -1.54 -12.19 -13.97
C LEU A 456 -0.45 -11.81 -12.96
N LEU A 457 -0.30 -12.57 -11.89
CA LEU A 457 0.75 -12.35 -10.88
C LEU A 457 2.15 -12.44 -11.50
N GLU A 458 2.39 -13.43 -12.38
CA GLU A 458 3.67 -13.56 -13.08
C GLU A 458 3.95 -12.35 -13.98
N ALA A 459 2.94 -11.87 -14.70
CA ALA A 459 3.06 -10.66 -15.51
C ALA A 459 3.39 -9.42 -14.65
N LEU A 460 2.76 -9.29 -13.49
CA LEU A 460 2.92 -8.15 -12.57
C LEU A 460 4.27 -8.12 -11.84
N LYS A 461 5.10 -9.17 -11.91
CA LYS A 461 6.48 -9.13 -11.40
C LYS A 461 7.37 -8.15 -12.15
N ASN A 462 7.11 -7.96 -13.45
CA ASN A 462 7.91 -7.09 -14.31
C ASN A 462 7.05 -6.13 -15.13
N PRO A 463 6.29 -5.21 -14.49
CA PRO A 463 5.30 -4.38 -15.17
C PRO A 463 5.91 -3.35 -16.12
N TYR A 464 7.21 -3.11 -16.04
CA TYR A 464 7.97 -2.23 -16.93
C TYR A 464 8.62 -2.96 -18.12
N SER A 465 8.34 -4.24 -18.29
CA SER A 465 8.79 -5.01 -19.45
C SER A 465 7.85 -4.75 -20.63
N TYR A 466 8.37 -4.15 -21.72
CA TYR A 466 7.63 -3.88 -22.94
C TYR A 466 7.69 -5.11 -23.87
N SER A 467 7.27 -6.27 -23.36
CA SER A 467 7.28 -7.53 -24.11
C SER A 467 5.91 -7.80 -24.75
N LYS A 468 5.92 -8.49 -25.90
CA LYS A 468 4.70 -8.87 -26.63
C LYS A 468 3.77 -9.76 -25.79
N ASP A 469 4.32 -10.58 -24.91
CA ASP A 469 3.55 -11.51 -24.06
C ASP A 469 2.68 -10.75 -23.03
N LEU A 470 3.06 -9.52 -22.68
CA LEU A 470 2.31 -8.66 -21.77
C LEU A 470 1.22 -7.84 -22.45
N GLU A 471 1.21 -7.72 -23.78
CA GLU A 471 0.26 -6.89 -24.54
C GLU A 471 -1.20 -7.21 -24.23
N LYS A 472 -1.52 -8.48 -23.97
CA LYS A 472 -2.88 -8.91 -23.60
C LYS A 472 -3.41 -8.26 -22.30
N TYR A 473 -2.51 -7.79 -21.41
CA TYR A 473 -2.87 -7.16 -20.15
C TYR A 473 -2.93 -5.61 -20.24
N THR A 474 -2.57 -5.03 -21.39
CA THR A 474 -2.71 -3.57 -21.62
C THR A 474 -4.11 -3.17 -22.07
N LYS A 475 -4.91 -4.15 -22.51
CA LYS A 475 -6.25 -3.90 -23.08
C LYS A 475 -7.18 -3.28 -22.06
N LEU A 476 -7.95 -2.30 -22.52
CA LEU A 476 -9.01 -1.68 -21.74
C LEU A 476 -10.16 -2.64 -21.49
N PRO A 477 -10.96 -2.42 -20.43
CA PRO A 477 -12.22 -3.16 -20.26
C PRO A 477 -13.18 -2.86 -21.42
N GLU A 478 -14.09 -3.80 -21.69
CA GLU A 478 -15.25 -3.51 -22.54
C GLU A 478 -16.04 -2.35 -21.94
N LYS A 479 -16.58 -1.48 -22.81
CA LYS A 479 -17.40 -0.36 -22.35
C LYS A 479 -18.59 -0.89 -21.56
N SER A 480 -18.76 -0.37 -20.35
CA SER A 480 -19.89 -0.67 -19.48
C SER A 480 -20.65 0.64 -19.18
N ASP A 481 -21.97 0.56 -19.21
CA ASP A 481 -22.84 1.69 -18.82
C ASP A 481 -22.82 1.95 -17.31
N THR A 482 -22.28 1.01 -16.52
CA THR A 482 -22.15 1.16 -15.07
C THR A 482 -20.70 1.41 -14.67
N PRO A 483 -20.41 2.47 -13.89
CA PRO A 483 -19.07 2.72 -13.37
C PRO A 483 -18.57 1.51 -12.55
N TYR A 484 -17.26 1.23 -12.64
CA TYR A 484 -16.64 0.26 -11.75
C TYR A 484 -16.60 0.83 -10.33
N VAL A 485 -17.16 0.09 -9.39
CA VAL A 485 -17.22 0.47 -7.97
C VAL A 485 -16.64 -0.67 -7.14
N THR A 486 -15.89 -0.32 -6.11
CA THR A 486 -15.30 -1.28 -5.17
C THR A 486 -15.99 -1.20 -3.81
N TYR A 487 -16.07 -2.34 -3.16
CA TYR A 487 -16.65 -2.48 -1.83
C TYR A 487 -15.56 -2.82 -0.82
N CYS A 488 -15.69 -2.29 0.39
CA CYS A 488 -14.88 -2.75 1.50
C CYS A 488 -15.44 -4.11 1.92
N GLY A 489 -14.74 -5.19 1.60
CA GLY A 489 -15.14 -6.57 1.95
C GLY A 489 -14.96 -6.87 3.45
N THR A 490 -15.58 -6.02 4.30
CA THR A 490 -15.51 -6.16 5.78
C THR A 490 -16.77 -6.78 6.33
#